data_11758b4a29d028a8bb012f1d33cb5dbb
#
_entry.id   11758b4a29d028a8bb012f1d33cb5dbb
#
_cell.length_a   1.000
_cell.length_b   1.000
_cell.length_c   1.000
_cell.angle_alpha   90.00
_cell.angle_beta   90.00
_cell.angle_gamma   90.00
#
_symmetry.space_group_name_H-M   'P 1'
#
loop_
_entity.id
_entity.type
_entity.pdbx_description
1 polymer ?
#
loop_
_entity_poly.entity_id
_entity_poly.type
_entity_poly.pdbx_seq_one_letter_code
_entity_poly.pdbx_strand_id
1 'polypeptide(L)'
;MIKKALLFVSILSAVVLGGCDNTAKVPEAKQDAQAAANTKPITIGYSDWPGWVAWQVAIEKGWLKEAGLNVEFKWFDYSASLSAFSANQLDAVLVTNGDNLVTASGGTQGMMIMATDYSAGNDVIIAKEDINTIQDLKGKSIGVEKGLVDHLLLATALTDHNIKANEVKLVNSATNQLPQVFNSPDISAIAVWQPVAGQALKAVAGSKIIYTSKDKPGLIYDTLTVNMSHLTAHQEEWKKIIQVWDKTVKYINDPATHADAVKIMANRSGVDPKQYELMVSGTHLLDINANKKVFTKSQGFDSIYGSSYHVNKFNVENGIYKTEQNVDGLIYPTLIEQLK
;
A
#
# COMPACT_ATOMS: atom_id res chain seq x y z
N MET A 1 -52.81 42.21 -13.01
CA MET A 1 -52.53 43.66 -13.21
C MET A 1 -51.17 43.92 -12.59
N ILE A 2 -50.26 44.29 -13.24
CA ILE A 2 -49.48 45.36 -13.76
C ILE A 2 -48.14 44.86 -14.27
N LYS A 3 -47.96 44.98 -15.58
CA LYS A 3 -46.70 44.89 -16.30
C LYS A 3 -45.83 46.11 -15.96
N LYS A 4 -44.51 45.94 -15.85
CA LYS A 4 -43.56 47.00 -16.24
C LYS A 4 -42.31 46.36 -16.89
N ALA A 5 -42.16 46.69 -18.16
CA ALA A 5 -40.97 46.59 -18.97
C ALA A 5 -40.13 47.87 -18.84
N LEU A 6 -38.84 47.78 -19.13
CA LEU A 6 -37.94 48.87 -19.60
C LEU A 6 -36.49 48.43 -19.28
N LEU A 7 -35.41 48.64 -19.97
CA LEU A 7 -35.11 49.32 -21.25
C LEU A 7 -33.68 48.91 -21.60
N PHE A 8 -33.43 48.62 -22.87
CA PHE A 8 -32.08 48.43 -23.45
C PHE A 8 -31.36 49.78 -23.51
N VAL A 9 -30.09 49.80 -23.14
CA VAL A 9 -29.15 50.83 -23.55
C VAL A 9 -27.92 50.16 -24.15
N SER A 10 -27.79 50.26 -25.47
CA SER A 10 -26.61 49.90 -26.25
C SER A 10 -25.67 51.11 -26.24
N ILE A 11 -24.44 50.87 -25.78
CA ILE A 11 -23.33 51.83 -26.04
C ILE A 11 -22.31 51.13 -26.91
N LEU A 12 -22.22 51.59 -28.14
CA LEU A 12 -21.25 51.28 -29.16
C LEU A 12 -20.04 52.20 -28.94
N SER A 13 -18.90 51.66 -28.60
CA SER A 13 -17.64 52.42 -28.61
C SER A 13 -16.62 51.68 -29.48
N ALA A 14 -16.29 52.29 -30.57
CA ALA A 14 -15.20 51.93 -31.46
C ALA A 14 -13.85 52.16 -30.79
N VAL A 15 -12.96 51.19 -30.84
CA VAL A 15 -11.58 51.35 -30.42
C VAL A 15 -10.63 51.03 -31.58
N VAL A 16 -9.74 51.97 -31.77
CA VAL A 16 -8.71 52.13 -32.74
C VAL A 16 -7.67 51.00 -32.67
N LEU A 17 -7.26 50.51 -33.84
CA LEU A 17 -6.13 49.64 -34.09
C LEU A 17 -4.82 50.36 -33.71
N GLY A 18 -4.07 49.80 -32.81
CA GLY A 18 -2.65 50.09 -32.56
C GLY A 18 -1.93 48.78 -32.34
N GLY A 19 -1.21 48.31 -33.35
CA GLY A 19 -0.38 47.12 -33.24
C GLY A 19 0.88 47.39 -32.44
N CYS A 20 1.24 46.42 -31.59
CA CYS A 20 2.61 46.14 -31.18
C CYS A 20 2.69 44.65 -30.87
N ASP A 21 3.34 43.95 -31.76
CA ASP A 21 3.73 42.56 -31.65
C ASP A 21 4.73 42.42 -30.51
N ASN A 22 4.33 41.77 -29.41
CA ASN A 22 5.26 41.29 -28.41
C ASN A 22 4.73 39.98 -27.86
N THR A 23 4.89 38.90 -28.64
CA THR A 23 4.68 37.52 -28.22
C THR A 23 5.77 37.11 -27.22
N ALA A 24 5.60 37.47 -25.95
CA ALA A 24 6.33 36.82 -24.90
C ALA A 24 5.80 35.39 -24.75
N LYS A 25 6.58 34.42 -25.23
CA LYS A 25 6.36 32.99 -24.94
C LYS A 25 6.28 32.83 -23.43
N VAL A 26 5.08 32.55 -22.89
CA VAL A 26 4.91 32.06 -21.54
C VAL A 26 5.60 30.70 -21.48
N PRO A 27 6.50 30.41 -20.49
CA PRO A 27 7.17 29.13 -20.44
C PRO A 27 6.15 27.99 -20.30
N GLU A 28 6.24 26.95 -21.11
CA GLU A 28 5.37 25.77 -21.13
C GLU A 28 5.11 25.17 -19.72
N ALA A 29 6.11 25.25 -18.82
CA ALA A 29 6.00 24.77 -17.45
C ALA A 29 4.88 25.42 -16.60
N LYS A 30 4.42 26.64 -16.91
CA LYS A 30 3.30 27.29 -16.23
C LYS A 30 1.94 26.82 -16.74
N GLN A 31 1.87 26.44 -17.99
CA GLN A 31 0.65 25.95 -18.63
C GLN A 31 0.31 24.53 -18.16
N ASP A 32 1.34 23.65 -18.03
CA ASP A 32 1.17 22.28 -17.53
C ASP A 32 0.77 22.25 -16.03
N ALA A 33 1.35 23.13 -15.21
CA ALA A 33 1.00 23.24 -13.79
C ALA A 33 -0.44 23.76 -13.57
N GLN A 34 -0.94 24.60 -14.47
CA GLN A 34 -2.30 25.14 -14.37
C GLN A 34 -3.35 24.16 -14.93
N ALA A 35 -2.99 23.34 -15.91
CA ALA A 35 -3.83 22.25 -16.42
C ALA A 35 -4.02 21.15 -15.37
N ALA A 36 -2.95 20.74 -14.68
CA ALA A 36 -3.01 19.75 -13.60
C ALA A 36 -3.88 20.19 -12.41
N ALA A 37 -3.92 21.47 -12.09
CA ALA A 37 -4.73 22.02 -10.99
C ALA A 37 -6.24 21.96 -11.23
N ASN A 38 -6.69 21.74 -12.47
CA ASN A 38 -8.11 21.71 -12.86
C ASN A 38 -8.64 20.28 -13.09
N THR A 39 -7.81 19.25 -12.96
CA THR A 39 -8.23 17.86 -13.11
C THR A 39 -8.63 17.27 -11.74
N LYS A 40 -9.61 16.36 -11.72
CA LYS A 40 -9.92 15.56 -10.53
C LYS A 40 -8.63 14.84 -10.07
N PRO A 41 -8.30 14.87 -8.76
CA PRO A 41 -7.11 14.18 -8.28
C PRO A 41 -7.20 12.67 -8.48
N ILE A 42 -6.07 12.04 -8.80
CA ILE A 42 -5.91 10.60 -8.71
C ILE A 42 -5.91 10.23 -7.23
N THR A 43 -6.81 9.37 -6.81
CA THR A 43 -6.97 8.98 -5.40
C THR A 43 -6.31 7.64 -5.11
N ILE A 44 -5.39 7.62 -4.15
CA ILE A 44 -4.67 6.41 -3.72
C ILE A 44 -4.94 6.16 -2.24
N GLY A 45 -5.53 4.99 -1.92
CA GLY A 45 -5.75 4.57 -0.53
C GLY A 45 -4.49 3.93 0.06
N TYR A 46 -4.19 4.21 1.34
CA TYR A 46 -3.08 3.60 2.07
C TYR A 46 -3.34 3.59 3.58
N SER A 47 -2.56 2.80 4.31
CA SER A 47 -2.61 2.71 5.77
C SER A 47 -1.21 2.84 6.40
N ASP A 48 -1.05 2.37 7.62
CA ASP A 48 0.13 2.58 8.47
C ASP A 48 1.33 1.66 8.17
N TRP A 49 1.25 0.77 7.17
CA TRP A 49 2.40 -0.07 6.78
C TRP A 49 3.64 0.78 6.46
N PRO A 50 4.81 0.47 7.03
CA PRO A 50 6.01 1.30 6.85
C PRO A 50 6.41 1.55 5.39
N GLY A 51 6.28 0.54 4.51
CA GLY A 51 6.55 0.66 3.08
C GLY A 51 5.59 1.61 2.36
N TRP A 52 4.33 1.67 2.78
CA TRP A 52 3.35 2.60 2.20
C TRP A 52 3.51 4.02 2.74
N VAL A 53 3.87 4.16 4.01
CA VAL A 53 4.17 5.46 4.62
C VAL A 53 5.40 6.12 3.97
N ALA A 54 6.25 5.37 3.29
CA ALA A 54 7.36 5.91 2.49
C ALA A 54 6.91 6.95 1.46
N TRP A 55 5.68 6.85 0.93
CA TRP A 55 5.09 7.88 0.06
C TRP A 55 4.98 9.25 0.70
N GLN A 56 4.95 9.32 2.04
CA GLN A 56 4.91 10.62 2.74
C GLN A 56 6.13 11.49 2.42
N VAL A 57 7.28 10.87 2.13
CA VAL A 57 8.48 11.61 1.69
C VAL A 57 8.20 12.35 0.38
N ALA A 58 7.63 11.68 -0.62
CA ALA A 58 7.27 12.32 -1.89
C ALA A 58 6.20 13.42 -1.72
N ILE A 59 5.25 13.19 -0.82
CA ILE A 59 4.17 14.15 -0.51
C ILE A 59 4.76 15.41 0.12
N GLU A 60 5.56 15.29 1.20
CA GLU A 60 6.13 16.44 1.90
C GLU A 60 7.19 17.19 1.08
N LYS A 61 7.95 16.47 0.24
CA LYS A 61 8.91 17.08 -0.69
C LYS A 61 8.23 17.72 -1.92
N GLY A 62 6.94 17.50 -2.13
CA GLY A 62 6.19 18.07 -3.25
C GLY A 62 6.49 17.45 -4.62
N TRP A 63 7.13 16.27 -4.66
CA TRP A 63 7.62 15.65 -5.90
C TRP A 63 6.51 15.22 -6.86
N LEU A 64 5.34 14.85 -6.35
CA LEU A 64 4.17 14.59 -7.20
C LEU A 64 3.75 15.83 -7.97
N LYS A 65 3.69 16.98 -7.30
CA LYS A 65 3.37 18.26 -7.94
C LYS A 65 4.46 18.71 -8.91
N GLU A 66 5.74 18.52 -8.59
CA GLU A 66 6.87 18.78 -9.48
C GLU A 66 6.78 17.96 -10.77
N ALA A 67 6.27 16.70 -10.68
CA ALA A 67 6.03 15.83 -11.83
C ALA A 67 4.77 16.21 -12.64
N GLY A 68 4.08 17.30 -12.27
CA GLY A 68 2.83 17.73 -12.92
C GLY A 68 1.64 16.82 -12.60
N LEU A 69 1.65 16.14 -11.46
CA LEU A 69 0.62 15.21 -11.03
C LEU A 69 -0.29 15.86 -9.99
N ASN A 70 -1.61 15.62 -10.09
CA ASN A 70 -2.59 15.91 -9.06
C ASN A 70 -3.01 14.59 -8.41
N VAL A 71 -2.35 14.23 -7.30
CA VAL A 71 -2.56 12.97 -6.57
C VAL A 71 -2.95 13.26 -5.13
N GLU A 72 -3.96 12.58 -4.62
CA GLU A 72 -4.40 12.61 -3.25
C GLU A 72 -4.22 11.23 -2.60
N PHE A 73 -3.34 11.13 -1.60
CA PHE A 73 -3.21 9.96 -0.76
C PHE A 73 -4.20 10.01 0.39
N LYS A 74 -5.11 9.02 0.47
CA LYS A 74 -6.15 8.92 1.49
C LYS A 74 -5.80 7.86 2.52
N TRP A 75 -5.75 8.28 3.78
CA TRP A 75 -5.48 7.37 4.90
C TRP A 75 -6.73 6.59 5.29
N PHE A 76 -6.56 5.27 5.52
CA PHE A 76 -7.60 4.36 5.96
C PHE A 76 -7.05 3.35 6.96
N ASP A 77 -7.92 2.73 7.75
CA ASP A 77 -7.65 1.41 8.29
C ASP A 77 -7.57 0.41 7.11
N TYR A 78 -6.69 -0.58 7.20
CA TYR A 78 -6.31 -1.39 6.03
C TYR A 78 -7.51 -2.03 5.31
N SER A 79 -8.32 -2.83 6.00
CA SER A 79 -9.48 -3.49 5.39
C SER A 79 -10.54 -2.50 4.86
N ALA A 80 -10.61 -1.30 5.45
CA ALA A 80 -11.47 -0.23 4.95
C ALA A 80 -10.97 0.34 3.61
N SER A 81 -9.64 0.42 3.40
CA SER A 81 -9.08 0.84 2.10
C SER A 81 -9.45 -0.14 0.98
N LEU A 82 -9.39 -1.46 1.26
CA LEU A 82 -9.78 -2.51 0.31
C LEU A 82 -11.28 -2.42 -0.05
N SER A 83 -12.11 -2.15 0.95
CA SER A 83 -13.55 -1.96 0.75
C SER A 83 -13.84 -0.72 -0.10
N ALA A 84 -13.15 0.40 0.16
CA ALA A 84 -13.29 1.63 -0.62
C ALA A 84 -12.81 1.46 -2.07
N PHE A 85 -11.71 0.73 -2.28
CA PHE A 85 -11.21 0.40 -3.61
C PHE A 85 -12.20 -0.50 -4.38
N SER A 86 -12.72 -1.54 -3.73
CA SER A 86 -13.72 -2.43 -4.31
C SER A 86 -15.04 -1.71 -4.66
N ALA A 87 -15.38 -0.66 -3.92
CA ALA A 87 -16.53 0.20 -4.21
C ALA A 87 -16.26 1.29 -5.26
N ASN A 88 -15.09 1.27 -5.94
CA ASN A 88 -14.65 2.30 -6.90
C ASN A 88 -14.61 3.73 -6.32
N GLN A 89 -14.35 3.87 -5.00
CA GLN A 89 -14.17 5.16 -4.34
C GLN A 89 -12.72 5.64 -4.39
N LEU A 90 -11.80 4.76 -4.82
CA LEU A 90 -10.38 5.01 -5.01
C LEU A 90 -9.97 4.58 -6.41
N ASP A 91 -9.05 5.31 -7.03
CA ASP A 91 -8.47 4.97 -8.34
C ASP A 91 -7.38 3.91 -8.19
N ALA A 92 -6.71 3.90 -7.03
CA ALA A 92 -5.71 2.91 -6.66
C ALA A 92 -5.67 2.68 -5.15
N VAL A 93 -5.01 1.60 -4.73
CA VAL A 93 -4.79 1.24 -3.33
C VAL A 93 -3.41 0.64 -3.16
N LEU A 94 -2.78 0.90 -2.01
CA LEU A 94 -1.61 0.16 -1.56
C LEU A 94 -2.10 -1.08 -0.81
N VAL A 95 -1.71 -2.26 -1.29
CA VAL A 95 -2.27 -3.54 -0.87
C VAL A 95 -1.24 -4.66 -1.08
N THR A 96 -1.27 -5.70 -0.25
CA THR A 96 -0.43 -6.87 -0.50
C THR A 96 -0.87 -7.61 -1.77
N ASN A 97 0.05 -8.30 -2.43
CA ASN A 97 -0.28 -9.12 -3.59
C ASN A 97 -1.35 -10.17 -3.27
N GLY A 98 -1.31 -10.74 -2.07
CA GLY A 98 -2.29 -11.72 -1.59
C GLY A 98 -3.68 -11.13 -1.39
N ASP A 99 -3.77 -9.97 -0.76
CA ASP A 99 -5.06 -9.33 -0.47
C ASP A 99 -5.68 -8.71 -1.73
N ASN A 100 -4.86 -8.36 -2.74
CA ASN A 100 -5.38 -8.03 -4.07
C ASN A 100 -6.10 -9.25 -4.71
N LEU A 101 -5.60 -10.47 -4.51
CA LEU A 101 -6.32 -11.68 -4.96
C LEU A 101 -7.65 -11.89 -4.21
N VAL A 102 -7.68 -11.52 -2.92
CA VAL A 102 -8.93 -11.55 -2.13
C VAL A 102 -9.95 -10.56 -2.70
N THR A 103 -9.54 -9.31 -2.98
CA THR A 103 -10.44 -8.33 -3.60
C THR A 103 -10.89 -8.76 -4.99
N ALA A 104 -10.00 -9.38 -5.78
CA ALA A 104 -10.32 -9.93 -7.10
C ALA A 104 -11.36 -11.05 -7.03
N SER A 105 -11.31 -11.91 -6.00
CA SER A 105 -12.32 -12.95 -5.78
C SER A 105 -13.72 -12.39 -5.54
N GLY A 106 -13.82 -11.16 -5.06
CA GLY A 106 -15.05 -10.37 -4.92
C GLY A 106 -15.48 -9.64 -6.20
N GLY A 107 -14.73 -9.78 -7.31
CA GLY A 107 -15.04 -9.16 -8.61
C GLY A 107 -14.30 -7.84 -8.89
N THR A 108 -13.43 -7.37 -7.98
CA THR A 108 -12.65 -6.14 -8.19
C THR A 108 -11.42 -6.42 -9.06
N GLN A 109 -11.28 -5.71 -10.19
CA GLN A 109 -10.13 -5.87 -11.08
C GLN A 109 -9.04 -4.84 -10.76
N GLY A 110 -8.23 -5.14 -9.73
CA GLY A 110 -7.07 -4.36 -9.34
C GLY A 110 -5.80 -4.86 -10.03
N MET A 111 -5.16 -4.00 -10.83
CA MET A 111 -3.92 -4.31 -11.56
C MET A 111 -2.71 -3.92 -10.75
N MET A 112 -1.88 -4.87 -10.33
CA MET A 112 -0.59 -4.63 -9.69
C MET A 112 0.39 -4.07 -10.72
N ILE A 113 0.69 -2.78 -10.65
CA ILE A 113 1.56 -2.08 -11.60
C ILE A 113 2.99 -1.90 -11.11
N MET A 114 3.21 -2.03 -9.81
CA MET A 114 4.50 -1.88 -9.14
C MET A 114 4.44 -2.58 -7.78
N ALA A 115 5.52 -3.22 -7.37
CA ALA A 115 5.73 -3.59 -5.98
C ALA A 115 6.47 -2.44 -5.27
N THR A 116 5.92 -1.95 -4.16
CA THR A 116 6.57 -0.91 -3.35
C THR A 116 7.69 -1.51 -2.51
N ASP A 117 7.44 -2.68 -1.96
CA ASP A 117 8.37 -3.36 -1.07
C ASP A 117 7.98 -4.84 -0.89
N TYR A 118 8.76 -5.56 -0.11
CA TYR A 118 8.35 -6.81 0.52
C TYR A 118 8.67 -6.78 2.01
N SER A 119 7.84 -7.47 2.79
CA SER A 119 8.06 -7.59 4.23
C SER A 119 9.28 -8.45 4.53
N ALA A 120 10.16 -7.92 5.38
CA ALA A 120 11.44 -8.53 5.77
C ALA A 120 11.63 -8.52 7.30
N GLY A 121 10.53 -8.68 8.06
CA GLY A 121 10.54 -8.73 9.51
C GLY A 121 9.47 -7.90 10.20
N ASN A 122 8.64 -7.18 9.49
CA ASN A 122 7.61 -6.31 10.06
C ASN A 122 6.23 -6.96 10.20
N ASP A 123 5.94 -8.02 9.45
CA ASP A 123 4.82 -8.92 9.78
C ASP A 123 5.31 -9.96 10.77
N VAL A 124 4.63 -10.10 11.90
CA VAL A 124 5.12 -10.87 13.04
C VAL A 124 4.03 -11.67 13.74
N ILE A 125 4.43 -12.76 14.40
CA ILE A 125 3.60 -13.43 15.40
C ILE A 125 4.17 -13.07 16.77
N ILE A 126 3.34 -12.43 17.60
CA ILE A 126 3.65 -12.04 18.97
C ILE A 126 2.92 -12.99 19.91
N ALA A 127 3.60 -13.51 20.91
CA ALA A 127 3.04 -14.40 21.90
C ALA A 127 3.27 -13.91 23.34
N LYS A 128 2.45 -14.36 24.26
CA LYS A 128 2.62 -14.14 25.70
C LYS A 128 3.85 -14.84 26.24
N GLU A 129 4.27 -14.47 27.44
CA GLU A 129 5.52 -14.87 28.08
C GLU A 129 5.72 -16.39 28.13
N ASP A 130 4.66 -17.15 28.36
CA ASP A 130 4.66 -18.61 28.48
C ASP A 130 4.80 -19.36 27.14
N ILE A 131 4.67 -18.67 26.01
CA ILE A 131 4.79 -19.21 24.66
C ILE A 131 6.15 -18.83 24.08
N ASN A 132 6.96 -19.81 23.69
CA ASN A 132 8.33 -19.57 23.22
C ASN A 132 8.55 -19.93 21.77
N THR A 133 7.74 -20.84 21.22
CA THR A 133 7.88 -21.38 19.87
C THR A 133 6.52 -21.46 19.20
N ILE A 134 6.53 -21.66 17.87
CA ILE A 134 5.29 -21.90 17.11
C ILE A 134 4.59 -23.20 17.57
N GLN A 135 5.35 -24.20 18.01
CA GLN A 135 4.78 -25.48 18.54
C GLN A 135 3.91 -25.25 19.79
N ASP A 136 4.23 -24.27 20.62
CA ASP A 136 3.47 -23.96 21.83
C ASP A 136 2.09 -23.36 21.54
N LEU A 137 1.83 -22.97 20.28
CA LEU A 137 0.53 -22.46 19.84
C LEU A 137 -0.56 -23.54 19.71
N LYS A 138 -0.21 -24.84 19.75
CA LYS A 138 -1.21 -25.92 19.68
C LYS A 138 -2.25 -25.79 20.79
N GLY A 139 -3.53 -25.83 20.40
CA GLY A 139 -4.67 -25.68 21.31
C GLY A 139 -4.93 -24.26 21.79
N LYS A 140 -4.08 -23.30 21.44
CA LYS A 140 -4.17 -21.90 21.88
C LYS A 140 -5.11 -21.06 21.00
N SER A 141 -5.60 -19.95 21.56
CA SER A 141 -6.36 -18.95 20.84
C SER A 141 -5.42 -17.85 20.32
N ILE A 142 -5.53 -17.53 19.04
CA ILE A 142 -4.65 -16.58 18.33
C ILE A 142 -5.52 -15.52 17.68
N GLY A 143 -5.29 -14.26 18.03
CA GLY A 143 -5.94 -13.11 17.38
C GLY A 143 -5.32 -12.82 16.01
N VAL A 144 -6.14 -12.65 14.99
CA VAL A 144 -5.68 -12.34 13.61
C VAL A 144 -6.83 -11.78 12.80
N GLU A 145 -6.53 -10.89 11.84
CA GLU A 145 -7.51 -10.49 10.83
C GLU A 145 -7.62 -11.59 9.77
N LYS A 146 -8.67 -12.40 9.88
CA LYS A 146 -8.81 -13.62 9.07
C LYS A 146 -9.05 -13.31 7.60
N GLY A 147 -8.33 -14.03 6.75
CA GLY A 147 -8.45 -13.92 5.31
C GLY A 147 -7.54 -12.86 4.68
N LEU A 148 -6.76 -12.13 5.49
CA LEU A 148 -5.79 -11.15 5.03
C LEU A 148 -4.35 -11.58 5.35
N VAL A 149 -3.40 -10.68 5.06
CA VAL A 149 -1.95 -10.92 5.06
C VAL A 149 -1.40 -11.64 6.29
N ASP A 150 -1.78 -11.21 7.51
CA ASP A 150 -1.26 -11.85 8.74
C ASP A 150 -1.85 -13.26 8.99
N HIS A 151 -3.02 -13.56 8.42
CA HIS A 151 -3.53 -14.93 8.40
C HIS A 151 -2.66 -15.83 7.50
N LEU A 152 -2.17 -15.30 6.37
CA LEU A 152 -1.20 -16.01 5.52
C LEU A 152 0.12 -16.26 6.29
N LEU A 153 0.67 -15.23 6.96
CA LEU A 153 1.89 -15.39 7.75
C LEU A 153 1.73 -16.46 8.84
N LEU A 154 0.65 -16.38 9.62
CA LEU A 154 0.36 -17.33 10.70
C LEU A 154 0.23 -18.76 10.15
N ALA A 155 -0.56 -18.96 9.10
CA ALA A 155 -0.76 -20.28 8.54
C ALA A 155 0.53 -20.84 7.91
N THR A 156 1.35 -20.00 7.31
CA THR A 156 2.69 -20.38 6.81
C THR A 156 3.56 -20.85 7.98
N ALA A 157 3.62 -20.08 9.07
CA ALA A 157 4.37 -20.47 10.27
C ALA A 157 3.89 -21.81 10.87
N LEU A 158 2.57 -22.00 10.96
CA LEU A 158 1.99 -23.26 11.44
C LEU A 158 2.37 -24.44 10.53
N THR A 159 2.25 -24.27 9.21
CA THR A 159 2.58 -25.32 8.23
C THR A 159 4.05 -25.71 8.27
N ASP A 160 4.96 -24.73 8.33
CA ASP A 160 6.41 -24.96 8.41
C ASP A 160 6.79 -25.75 9.67
N HIS A 161 5.96 -25.66 10.71
CA HIS A 161 6.15 -26.35 12.00
C HIS A 161 5.24 -27.58 12.16
N ASN A 162 4.63 -28.08 11.07
CA ASN A 162 3.77 -29.26 11.05
C ASN A 162 2.53 -29.15 11.99
N ILE A 163 1.97 -27.96 12.14
CA ILE A 163 0.73 -27.70 12.88
C ILE A 163 -0.41 -27.47 11.89
N LYS A 164 -1.48 -28.23 12.03
CA LYS A 164 -2.67 -28.07 11.18
C LYS A 164 -3.49 -26.86 11.66
N ALA A 165 -4.16 -26.18 10.74
CA ALA A 165 -5.00 -25.01 11.07
C ALA A 165 -6.08 -25.31 12.13
N ASN A 166 -6.61 -26.54 12.18
CA ASN A 166 -7.60 -26.94 13.19
C ASN A 166 -7.02 -27.29 14.56
N GLU A 167 -5.68 -27.26 14.73
CA GLU A 167 -5.02 -27.44 16.02
C GLU A 167 -4.85 -26.11 16.79
N VAL A 168 -5.28 -24.98 16.21
CA VAL A 168 -5.33 -23.65 16.86
C VAL A 168 -6.73 -23.06 16.77
N LYS A 169 -7.04 -22.07 17.61
CA LYS A 169 -8.31 -21.33 17.57
C LYS A 169 -8.05 -19.92 17.07
N LEU A 170 -8.56 -19.57 15.88
CA LEU A 170 -8.44 -18.23 15.35
C LEU A 170 -9.56 -17.32 15.85
N VAL A 171 -9.19 -16.23 16.50
CA VAL A 171 -10.10 -15.16 16.94
C VAL A 171 -9.98 -14.00 15.94
N ASN A 172 -11.05 -13.76 15.18
CA ASN A 172 -11.05 -12.71 14.16
C ASN A 172 -11.17 -11.32 14.79
N SER A 173 -10.25 -10.45 14.44
CA SER A 173 -10.28 -9.03 14.80
C SER A 173 -9.53 -8.22 13.76
N ALA A 174 -9.97 -6.97 13.52
CA ALA A 174 -9.22 -6.04 12.67
C ALA A 174 -7.83 -5.78 13.27
N THR A 175 -6.82 -5.62 12.41
CA THR A 175 -5.42 -5.50 12.83
C THR A 175 -5.19 -4.37 13.83
N ASN A 176 -5.81 -3.20 13.64
CA ASN A 176 -5.71 -2.06 14.56
C ASN A 176 -6.32 -2.33 15.96
N GLN A 177 -7.16 -3.35 16.12
CA GLN A 177 -7.77 -3.76 17.40
C GLN A 177 -6.98 -4.87 18.10
N LEU A 178 -6.06 -5.55 17.41
CA LEU A 178 -5.31 -6.68 17.96
C LEU A 178 -4.52 -6.37 19.23
N PRO A 179 -3.93 -5.17 19.44
CA PRO A 179 -3.28 -4.84 20.71
C PRO A 179 -4.24 -4.91 21.91
N GLN A 180 -5.48 -4.49 21.74
CA GLN A 180 -6.50 -4.57 22.78
C GLN A 180 -6.96 -6.01 22.99
N VAL A 181 -7.20 -6.76 21.92
CA VAL A 181 -7.59 -8.17 21.96
C VAL A 181 -6.51 -9.01 22.64
N PHE A 182 -5.23 -8.70 22.45
CA PHE A 182 -4.09 -9.40 23.04
C PHE A 182 -4.00 -9.25 24.57
N ASN A 183 -4.59 -8.20 25.14
CA ASN A 183 -4.70 -8.03 26.60
C ASN A 183 -5.62 -9.09 27.26
N SER A 184 -6.55 -9.69 26.49
CA SER A 184 -7.43 -10.74 27.03
C SER A 184 -6.62 -11.96 27.51
N PRO A 185 -6.92 -12.53 28.70
CA PRO A 185 -6.25 -13.73 29.19
C PRO A 185 -6.45 -14.93 28.26
N ASP A 186 -7.54 -14.97 27.49
CA ASP A 186 -7.88 -16.08 26.60
C ASP A 186 -7.08 -16.08 25.28
N ILE A 187 -6.40 -14.99 24.96
CA ILE A 187 -5.59 -14.87 23.74
C ILE A 187 -4.12 -15.09 24.08
N SER A 188 -3.52 -16.12 23.50
CA SER A 188 -2.14 -16.52 23.75
C SER A 188 -1.14 -15.85 22.80
N ALA A 189 -1.56 -15.54 21.57
CA ALA A 189 -0.74 -14.89 20.55
C ALA A 189 -1.61 -14.04 19.62
N ILE A 190 -0.94 -13.17 18.85
CA ILE A 190 -1.53 -12.44 17.73
C ILE A 190 -0.60 -12.49 16.51
N ALA A 191 -1.17 -12.43 15.29
CA ALA A 191 -0.41 -12.16 14.07
C ALA A 191 -0.77 -10.76 13.60
N VAL A 192 0.26 -9.92 13.36
CA VAL A 192 0.09 -8.48 13.20
C VAL A 192 1.35 -7.86 12.59
N TRP A 193 1.21 -6.72 11.91
CA TRP A 193 2.35 -5.95 11.35
C TRP A 193 2.73 -4.71 12.18
N GLN A 194 3.90 -4.12 11.87
CA GLN A 194 4.33 -2.82 12.41
C GLN A 194 3.56 -1.66 11.74
N PRO A 195 3.18 -0.58 12.50
CA PRO A 195 3.57 -0.28 13.90
C PRO A 195 2.69 -0.92 14.97
N VAL A 196 1.58 -1.58 14.60
CA VAL A 196 0.61 -2.16 15.54
C VAL A 196 1.26 -3.23 16.44
N ALA A 197 2.21 -4.01 15.89
CA ALA A 197 3.02 -4.95 16.65
C ALA A 197 3.76 -4.29 17.83
N GLY A 198 4.36 -3.13 17.60
CA GLY A 198 5.03 -2.35 18.65
C GLY A 198 4.08 -1.85 19.73
N GLN A 199 2.82 -1.56 19.40
CA GLN A 199 1.79 -1.20 20.36
C GLN A 199 1.41 -2.42 21.22
N ALA A 200 1.23 -3.59 20.60
CA ALA A 200 0.90 -4.84 21.31
C ALA A 200 2.00 -5.26 22.29
N LEU A 201 3.28 -5.19 21.87
CA LEU A 201 4.43 -5.49 22.73
C LEU A 201 4.53 -4.56 23.95
N LYS A 202 4.13 -3.28 23.79
CA LYS A 202 4.09 -2.33 24.91
C LYS A 202 2.90 -2.57 25.83
N ALA A 203 1.77 -3.03 25.29
CA ALA A 203 0.53 -3.24 26.03
C ALA A 203 0.59 -4.50 26.93
N VAL A 204 1.29 -5.56 26.48
CA VAL A 204 1.37 -6.85 27.18
C VAL A 204 2.80 -7.13 27.62
N ALA A 205 3.10 -6.85 28.88
CA ALA A 205 4.43 -7.07 29.45
C ALA A 205 4.85 -8.55 29.33
N GLY A 206 6.13 -8.79 29.02
CA GLY A 206 6.69 -10.15 28.83
C GLY A 206 6.34 -10.79 27.48
N SER A 207 5.47 -10.17 26.67
CA SER A 207 5.21 -10.65 25.31
C SER A 207 6.44 -10.50 24.41
N LYS A 208 6.54 -11.36 23.41
CA LYS A 208 7.69 -11.42 22.51
C LYS A 208 7.29 -11.89 21.12
N ILE A 209 8.10 -11.51 20.12
CA ILE A 209 7.99 -12.02 18.76
C ILE A 209 8.54 -13.45 18.72
N ILE A 210 7.81 -14.38 18.14
CA ILE A 210 8.18 -15.80 17.99
C ILE A 210 8.31 -16.24 16.52
N TYR A 211 7.88 -15.42 15.57
CA TYR A 211 8.03 -15.64 14.13
C TYR A 211 7.92 -14.31 13.37
N THR A 212 8.58 -14.20 12.22
CA THR A 212 8.54 -12.99 11.39
C THR A 212 8.53 -13.32 9.91
N SER A 213 8.12 -12.37 9.07
CA SER A 213 8.20 -12.44 7.61
C SER A 213 9.64 -12.58 7.08
N LYS A 214 10.67 -12.27 7.90
CA LYS A 214 12.08 -12.48 7.56
C LYS A 214 12.40 -13.96 7.30
N ASP A 215 11.63 -14.87 7.88
CA ASP A 215 11.79 -16.32 7.71
C ASP A 215 11.30 -16.80 6.33
N LYS A 216 10.53 -15.96 5.61
CA LYS A 216 9.99 -16.22 4.26
C LYS A 216 10.08 -14.99 3.36
N PRO A 217 11.28 -14.53 2.98
CA PRO A 217 11.45 -13.36 2.12
C PRO A 217 10.69 -13.51 0.81
N GLY A 218 9.92 -12.47 0.43
CA GLY A 218 9.12 -12.47 -0.80
C GLY A 218 7.80 -13.25 -0.71
N LEU A 219 7.41 -13.75 0.48
CA LEU A 219 6.06 -14.29 0.69
C LEU A 219 5.01 -13.18 0.58
N ILE A 220 5.31 -11.99 1.11
CA ILE A 220 4.43 -10.83 1.18
C ILE A 220 5.08 -9.68 0.40
N TYR A 221 4.54 -9.39 -0.78
CA TYR A 221 4.85 -8.19 -1.54
C TYR A 221 3.76 -7.16 -1.32
N ASP A 222 4.15 -5.91 -1.14
CA ASP A 222 3.28 -4.76 -1.12
C ASP A 222 3.25 -4.10 -2.49
N THR A 223 2.06 -3.71 -2.96
CA THR A 223 1.87 -3.29 -4.34
C THR A 223 1.10 -1.97 -4.44
N LEU A 224 1.41 -1.20 -5.46
CA LEU A 224 0.51 -0.18 -5.99
C LEU A 224 -0.42 -0.87 -6.99
N THR A 225 -1.66 -1.01 -6.60
CA THR A 225 -2.71 -1.68 -7.36
C THR A 225 -3.71 -0.65 -7.85
N VAL A 226 -3.97 -0.63 -9.16
CA VAL A 226 -4.78 0.38 -9.85
C VAL A 226 -6.02 -0.24 -10.44
N ASN A 227 -7.15 0.46 -10.36
CA ASN A 227 -8.36 0.05 -11.07
C ASN A 227 -8.10 0.00 -12.59
N MET A 228 -8.48 -1.11 -13.24
CA MET A 228 -8.20 -1.36 -14.67
C MET A 228 -8.67 -0.22 -15.57
N SER A 229 -9.85 0.34 -15.33
CA SER A 229 -10.39 1.44 -16.15
C SER A 229 -9.57 2.70 -16.01
N HIS A 230 -9.11 3.01 -14.80
CA HIS A 230 -8.27 4.17 -14.53
C HIS A 230 -6.85 3.96 -15.09
N LEU A 231 -6.29 2.75 -14.97
CA LEU A 231 -5.00 2.40 -15.56
C LEU A 231 -5.00 2.63 -17.06
N THR A 232 -6.03 2.15 -17.75
CA THR A 232 -6.15 2.27 -19.21
C THR A 232 -6.23 3.73 -19.67
N ALA A 233 -6.92 4.58 -18.93
CA ALA A 233 -7.12 6.00 -19.28
C ALA A 233 -5.91 6.89 -18.93
N HIS A 234 -5.05 6.50 -17.97
CA HIS A 234 -4.05 7.38 -17.34
C HIS A 234 -2.65 6.74 -17.27
N GLN A 235 -2.22 6.00 -18.29
CA GLN A 235 -0.94 5.27 -18.27
C GLN A 235 0.27 6.17 -18.06
N GLU A 236 0.29 7.37 -18.63
CA GLU A 236 1.42 8.30 -18.52
C GLU A 236 1.52 8.89 -17.11
N GLU A 237 0.39 9.16 -16.45
CA GLU A 237 0.37 9.59 -15.06
C GLU A 237 0.90 8.48 -14.14
N TRP A 238 0.50 7.23 -14.37
CA TRP A 238 1.00 6.09 -13.60
C TRP A 238 2.49 5.87 -13.79
N LYS A 239 3.04 6.03 -14.98
CA LYS A 239 4.50 6.01 -15.21
C LYS A 239 5.22 7.08 -14.39
N LYS A 240 4.70 8.31 -14.38
CA LYS A 240 5.27 9.40 -13.58
C LYS A 240 5.19 9.09 -12.08
N ILE A 241 4.08 8.50 -11.61
CA ILE A 241 3.94 8.08 -10.21
C ILE A 241 5.01 7.03 -9.84
N ILE A 242 5.26 6.04 -10.71
CA ILE A 242 6.31 5.04 -10.51
C ILE A 242 7.70 5.72 -10.48
N GLN A 243 7.96 6.71 -11.33
CA GLN A 243 9.24 7.46 -11.31
C GLN A 243 9.41 8.29 -10.03
N VAL A 244 8.32 8.86 -9.49
CA VAL A 244 8.34 9.55 -8.19
C VAL A 244 8.63 8.55 -7.07
N TRP A 245 8.08 7.34 -7.13
CA TRP A 245 8.41 6.27 -6.19
C TRP A 245 9.91 5.91 -6.22
N ASP A 246 10.48 5.74 -7.41
CA ASP A 246 11.91 5.46 -7.57
C ASP A 246 12.81 6.55 -6.93
N LYS A 247 12.44 7.83 -7.15
CA LYS A 247 13.09 8.97 -6.49
C LYS A 247 12.95 8.87 -4.97
N THR A 248 11.79 8.45 -4.48
CA THR A 248 11.49 8.29 -3.06
C THR A 248 12.36 7.20 -2.42
N VAL A 249 12.44 6.02 -3.04
CA VAL A 249 13.28 4.92 -2.57
C VAL A 249 14.76 5.31 -2.53
N LYS A 250 15.24 5.98 -3.59
CA LYS A 250 16.62 6.48 -3.63
C LYS A 250 16.90 7.48 -2.51
N TYR A 251 15.97 8.38 -2.21
CA TYR A 251 16.10 9.35 -1.13
C TYR A 251 16.12 8.70 0.26
N ILE A 252 15.29 7.67 0.47
CA ILE A 252 15.26 6.93 1.73
C ILE A 252 16.56 6.14 1.93
N ASN A 253 17.11 5.56 0.86
CA ASN A 253 18.31 4.72 0.92
C ASN A 253 19.63 5.51 0.89
N ASP A 254 19.62 6.81 0.56
CA ASP A 254 20.82 7.66 0.55
C ASP A 254 21.21 8.04 1.98
N PRO A 255 22.43 7.70 2.46
CA PRO A 255 22.89 8.06 3.79
C PRO A 255 22.79 9.55 4.12
N ALA A 256 22.88 10.42 3.11
CA ALA A 256 22.80 11.88 3.30
C ALA A 256 21.38 12.38 3.61
N THR A 257 20.36 11.65 3.17
CA THR A 257 18.94 12.05 3.30
C THR A 257 18.11 11.10 4.14
N HIS A 258 18.65 9.93 4.48
CA HIS A 258 17.99 8.87 5.25
C HIS A 258 17.33 9.37 6.54
N ALA A 259 18.08 10.10 7.37
CA ALA A 259 17.57 10.58 8.65
C ALA A 259 16.37 11.55 8.50
N ASP A 260 16.35 12.36 7.43
CA ASP A 260 15.22 13.24 7.11
C ASP A 260 14.02 12.42 6.66
N ALA A 261 14.23 11.42 5.81
CA ALA A 261 13.17 10.51 5.36
C ALA A 261 12.54 9.75 6.53
N VAL A 262 13.34 9.16 7.41
CA VAL A 262 12.86 8.47 8.62
C VAL A 262 12.04 9.41 9.51
N LYS A 263 12.49 10.65 9.70
CA LYS A 263 11.74 11.65 10.48
C LYS A 263 10.36 11.94 9.87
N ILE A 264 10.29 12.10 8.55
CA ILE A 264 9.03 12.35 7.83
C ILE A 264 8.06 11.18 8.04
N MET A 265 8.53 9.96 7.80
CA MET A 265 7.73 8.74 7.94
C MET A 265 7.28 8.50 9.39
N ALA A 266 8.18 8.69 10.35
CA ALA A 266 7.92 8.56 11.78
C ALA A 266 6.83 9.55 12.25
N ASN A 267 6.93 10.81 11.82
CA ASN A 267 5.94 11.84 12.13
C ASN A 267 4.56 11.46 11.60
N ARG A 268 4.48 10.92 10.36
CA ARG A 268 3.21 10.48 9.77
C ARG A 268 2.57 9.35 10.54
N SER A 269 3.36 8.41 11.02
CA SER A 269 2.90 7.23 11.78
C SER A 269 2.69 7.49 13.28
N GLY A 270 3.10 8.67 13.79
CA GLY A 270 3.06 8.97 15.22
C GLY A 270 4.01 8.08 16.06
N VAL A 271 5.09 7.61 15.45
CA VAL A 271 6.10 6.73 16.06
C VAL A 271 7.39 7.52 16.30
N ASP A 272 8.11 7.18 17.37
CA ASP A 272 9.45 7.75 17.61
C ASP A 272 10.42 7.42 16.46
N PRO A 273 11.24 8.36 15.96
CA PRO A 273 12.13 8.11 14.83
C PRO A 273 13.09 6.93 15.00
N LYS A 274 13.61 6.68 16.22
CA LYS A 274 14.48 5.52 16.48
C LYS A 274 13.74 4.20 16.39
N GLN A 275 12.45 4.18 16.78
CA GLN A 275 11.60 3.00 16.61
C GLN A 275 11.24 2.81 15.13
N TYR A 276 11.00 3.91 14.40
CA TYR A 276 10.68 3.85 12.98
C TYR A 276 11.87 3.36 12.14
N GLU A 277 13.09 3.66 12.52
CA GLU A 277 14.32 3.13 11.91
C GLU A 277 14.34 1.60 11.89
N LEU A 278 13.89 0.95 12.98
CA LEU A 278 13.77 -0.50 13.04
C LEU A 278 12.71 -1.02 12.05
N MET A 279 11.62 -0.26 11.85
CA MET A 279 10.59 -0.63 10.87
C MET A 279 11.08 -0.47 9.44
N VAL A 280 11.87 0.58 9.15
CA VAL A 280 12.52 0.74 7.83
C VAL A 280 13.43 -0.45 7.54
N SER A 281 14.20 -0.92 8.54
CA SER A 281 15.08 -2.09 8.36
C SER A 281 14.34 -3.41 8.13
N GLY A 282 13.09 -3.51 8.56
CA GLY A 282 12.19 -4.66 8.35
C GLY A 282 11.32 -4.55 7.08
N THR A 283 11.55 -3.52 6.24
CA THR A 283 10.82 -3.27 5.00
C THR A 283 11.82 -3.14 3.85
N HIS A 284 11.79 -4.05 2.90
CA HIS A 284 12.71 -4.00 1.75
C HIS A 284 12.08 -3.22 0.59
N LEU A 285 12.34 -1.90 0.55
CA LEU A 285 11.81 -1.01 -0.50
C LEU A 285 12.38 -1.37 -1.88
N LEU A 286 11.54 -1.34 -2.91
CA LEU A 286 11.87 -1.75 -4.27
C LEU A 286 11.87 -0.54 -5.21
N ASP A 287 13.05 -0.19 -5.75
CA ASP A 287 13.21 0.78 -6.83
C ASP A 287 12.76 0.19 -8.19
N ILE A 288 12.87 0.96 -9.27
CA ILE A 288 12.51 0.49 -10.63
C ILE A 288 13.35 -0.74 -11.03
N ASN A 289 14.64 -0.79 -10.70
CA ASN A 289 15.51 -1.90 -11.09
C ASN A 289 15.16 -3.19 -10.34
N ALA A 290 14.82 -3.08 -9.07
CA ALA A 290 14.32 -4.19 -8.27
C ALA A 290 12.94 -4.66 -8.79
N ASN A 291 12.05 -3.73 -9.12
CA ASN A 291 10.76 -4.05 -9.72
C ASN A 291 10.88 -4.84 -11.03
N LYS A 292 11.80 -4.48 -11.93
CA LYS A 292 12.06 -5.25 -13.17
C LYS A 292 12.38 -6.72 -12.89
N LYS A 293 13.13 -6.99 -11.80
CA LYS A 293 13.45 -8.36 -11.39
C LYS A 293 12.24 -9.07 -10.80
N VAL A 294 11.55 -8.42 -9.85
CA VAL A 294 10.38 -8.96 -9.17
C VAL A 294 9.21 -9.23 -10.14
N PHE A 295 9.05 -8.42 -11.17
CA PHE A 295 8.04 -8.61 -12.22
C PHE A 295 8.47 -9.59 -13.32
N THR A 296 9.67 -10.18 -13.23
CA THR A 296 10.05 -11.31 -14.08
C THR A 296 9.33 -12.57 -13.60
N LYS A 297 8.60 -13.23 -14.51
CA LYS A 297 7.77 -14.38 -14.16
C LYS A 297 8.61 -15.58 -13.73
N SER A 298 8.44 -16.05 -12.51
CA SER A 298 9.01 -17.28 -11.96
C SER A 298 8.04 -17.94 -10.96
N GLN A 299 8.40 -19.15 -10.47
CA GLN A 299 7.60 -19.87 -9.47
C GLN A 299 8.09 -19.61 -8.03
N GLY A 300 9.23 -18.94 -7.88
CA GLY A 300 9.83 -18.66 -6.57
C GLY A 300 9.33 -17.36 -5.94
N PHE A 301 9.64 -17.17 -4.66
CA PHE A 301 9.31 -15.95 -3.91
C PHE A 301 10.16 -14.73 -4.32
N ASP A 302 11.14 -14.90 -5.19
CA ASP A 302 11.88 -13.81 -5.84
C ASP A 302 11.08 -13.08 -6.92
N SER A 303 9.88 -13.58 -7.22
CA SER A 303 8.93 -13.01 -8.17
C SER A 303 7.56 -12.79 -7.56
N ILE A 304 6.95 -11.67 -7.90
CA ILE A 304 5.56 -11.37 -7.51
C ILE A 304 4.57 -12.41 -8.07
N TYR A 305 4.89 -13.03 -9.22
CA TYR A 305 4.09 -14.12 -9.79
C TYR A 305 4.14 -15.36 -8.89
N GLY A 306 5.35 -15.83 -8.55
CA GLY A 306 5.53 -17.03 -7.72
C GLY A 306 4.94 -16.85 -6.32
N SER A 307 5.16 -15.70 -5.68
CA SER A 307 4.51 -15.33 -4.43
C SER A 307 2.98 -15.38 -4.59
N SER A 308 2.43 -14.72 -5.62
CA SER A 308 0.98 -14.67 -5.83
C SER A 308 0.37 -16.04 -6.16
N TYR A 309 1.07 -16.91 -6.90
CA TYR A 309 0.61 -18.30 -7.11
C TYR A 309 0.52 -19.07 -5.79
N HIS A 310 1.55 -18.92 -4.94
CA HIS A 310 1.55 -19.58 -3.63
C HIS A 310 0.39 -19.09 -2.76
N VAL A 311 0.17 -17.79 -2.68
CA VAL A 311 -0.93 -17.19 -1.89
C VAL A 311 -2.29 -17.58 -2.48
N ASN A 312 -2.42 -17.63 -3.81
CA ASN A 312 -3.65 -18.02 -4.48
C ASN A 312 -4.09 -19.44 -4.08
N LYS A 313 -3.14 -20.37 -4.12
CA LYS A 313 -3.35 -21.75 -3.65
C LYS A 313 -3.69 -21.79 -2.16
N PHE A 314 -2.93 -21.08 -1.32
CA PHE A 314 -3.20 -20.94 0.11
C PHE A 314 -4.63 -20.48 0.38
N ASN A 315 -5.09 -19.44 -0.30
CA ASN A 315 -6.42 -18.87 -0.10
C ASN A 315 -7.54 -19.86 -0.41
N VAL A 316 -7.39 -20.70 -1.45
CA VAL A 316 -8.34 -21.79 -1.77
C VAL A 316 -8.29 -22.87 -0.71
N GLU A 317 -7.10 -23.34 -0.33
CA GLU A 317 -6.92 -24.41 0.67
C GLU A 317 -7.46 -24.04 2.05
N ASN A 318 -7.41 -22.74 2.41
CA ASN A 318 -7.93 -22.22 3.68
C ASN A 318 -9.36 -21.66 3.58
N GLY A 319 -10.03 -21.83 2.42
CA GLY A 319 -11.43 -21.47 2.24
C GLY A 319 -11.68 -19.94 2.24
N ILE A 320 -10.66 -19.12 1.96
CA ILE A 320 -10.80 -17.66 1.83
C ILE A 320 -11.67 -17.35 0.60
N TYR A 321 -11.41 -18.06 -0.51
CA TYR A 321 -12.30 -18.11 -1.66
C TYR A 321 -12.31 -19.55 -2.26
N LYS A 322 -13.29 -19.83 -3.15
CA LYS A 322 -13.54 -21.20 -3.65
C LYS A 322 -12.71 -21.59 -4.85
N THR A 323 -12.29 -20.62 -5.67
CA THR A 323 -11.67 -20.86 -6.97
C THR A 323 -10.46 -19.96 -7.12
N GLU A 324 -9.35 -20.51 -7.58
CA GLU A 324 -8.14 -19.74 -7.84
C GLU A 324 -8.41 -18.56 -8.78
N GLN A 325 -7.77 -17.43 -8.50
CA GLN A 325 -7.83 -16.24 -9.31
C GLN A 325 -6.82 -16.31 -10.45
N ASN A 326 -7.06 -15.56 -11.52
CA ASN A 326 -6.12 -15.41 -12.63
C ASN A 326 -4.98 -14.46 -12.25
N VAL A 327 -3.96 -14.97 -11.57
CA VAL A 327 -2.78 -14.19 -11.12
C VAL A 327 -2.15 -13.41 -12.26
N ASP A 328 -1.93 -14.06 -13.41
CA ASP A 328 -1.28 -13.41 -14.57
C ASP A 328 -2.10 -12.23 -15.10
N GLY A 329 -3.41 -12.31 -14.99
CA GLY A 329 -4.31 -11.24 -15.41
C GLY A 329 -4.42 -10.08 -14.42
N LEU A 330 -3.80 -10.17 -13.25
CA LEU A 330 -3.80 -9.14 -12.21
C LEU A 330 -2.43 -8.46 -12.03
N ILE A 331 -1.39 -8.92 -12.74
CA ILE A 331 -0.05 -8.33 -12.73
C ILE A 331 0.18 -7.61 -14.06
N TYR A 332 0.54 -6.35 -14.02
CA TYR A 332 0.73 -5.49 -15.21
C TYR A 332 2.17 -4.98 -15.31
N PRO A 333 3.11 -5.75 -15.88
CA PRO A 333 4.53 -5.40 -15.94
C PRO A 333 4.87 -4.28 -16.91
N THR A 334 3.97 -4.00 -17.87
CA THR A 334 4.23 -3.12 -19.03
C THR A 334 4.77 -1.74 -18.63
N LEU A 335 4.25 -1.13 -17.55
CA LEU A 335 4.71 0.20 -17.14
C LEU A 335 6.16 0.15 -16.64
N ILE A 336 6.51 -0.86 -15.84
CA ILE A 336 7.86 -1.05 -15.30
C ILE A 336 8.87 -1.36 -16.43
N GLU A 337 8.48 -2.17 -17.41
CA GLU A 337 9.34 -2.53 -18.56
C GLU A 337 9.68 -1.33 -19.44
N GLN A 338 8.78 -0.36 -19.56
CA GLN A 338 8.95 0.85 -20.37
C GLN A 338 9.83 1.93 -19.70
N LEU A 339 10.05 1.85 -18.37
CA LEU A 339 10.88 2.79 -17.63
C LEU A 339 12.37 2.40 -17.71
N LYS A 340 13.25 3.41 -17.75
CA LYS A 340 14.70 3.23 -17.81
C LYS A 340 15.32 3.22 -16.43
#